data_240de04936e929986e3964ac62928bbc
#
_entry.id   240de04936e929986e3964ac62928bbc
#
_cell.length_a   1.000
_cell.length_b   1.000
_cell.length_c   1.000
_cell.angle_alpha   90.00
_cell.angle_beta   90.00
_cell.angle_gamma   90.00
#
_symmetry.space_group_name_H-M   'P 1'
#
loop_
_entity.id
_entity.type
_entity.pdbx_description
1 polymer ?
#
loop_
_entity_poly.entity_id
_entity_poly.type
_entity_poly.pdbx_seq_one_letter_code
_entity_poly.pdbx_strand_id
1 'polypeptide(L)'
;AKQVFSGLSNSTVVLFAGMFVVGAAMFYTGLAQKIGNTVVHFCGTGENSLMFGLMFVGAALSSVLSNTGTAACLLPVALGICSAAKIPASRQLMPLAFACGLGGIITMVGTPPNIIANGALEAAGIADKFGFFEFAWIGIPVTVAGIIYMMFLGKYLLPKAELDADQEIEQEVEANET
;
A
#
# COMPACT_ATOMS: atom_id res chain seq x y z
N ALA A 1 -11.28 -36.42 1.20
CA ALA A 1 -10.16 -35.91 0.40
C ALA A 1 -10.63 -34.95 -0.70
N LYS A 2 -11.68 -35.27 -1.50
CA LYS A 2 -12.14 -34.37 -2.58
C LYS A 2 -12.62 -33.00 -2.07
N GLN A 3 -13.29 -32.92 -0.92
CA GLN A 3 -13.77 -31.66 -0.35
C GLN A 3 -12.64 -30.78 0.22
N VAL A 4 -11.54 -31.36 0.68
CA VAL A 4 -10.38 -30.62 1.20
C VAL A 4 -9.64 -29.87 0.09
N PHE A 5 -9.56 -30.48 -1.10
CA PHE A 5 -8.88 -29.88 -2.25
C PHE A 5 -9.80 -29.01 -3.15
N SER A 6 -11.13 -29.04 -2.92
CA SER A 6 -12.06 -28.23 -3.71
C SER A 6 -11.80 -26.72 -3.58
N GLY A 7 -11.33 -26.27 -2.42
CA GLY A 7 -10.91 -24.87 -2.21
C GLY A 7 -9.73 -24.45 -3.10
N LEU A 8 -8.78 -25.32 -3.38
CA LEU A 8 -7.63 -25.02 -4.24
C LEU A 8 -8.01 -24.92 -5.73
N SER A 9 -9.11 -25.54 -6.13
CA SER A 9 -9.65 -25.46 -7.51
C SER A 9 -10.60 -24.30 -7.72
N ASN A 10 -10.82 -23.46 -6.70
CA ASN A 10 -11.66 -22.28 -6.81
C ASN A 10 -10.96 -21.25 -7.69
N SER A 11 -11.68 -20.67 -8.67
CA SER A 11 -11.16 -19.63 -9.58
C SER A 11 -10.57 -18.43 -8.84
N THR A 12 -11.15 -18.08 -7.70
CA THR A 12 -10.69 -17.02 -6.80
C THR A 12 -9.30 -17.31 -6.25
N VAL A 13 -9.02 -18.54 -5.81
CA VAL A 13 -7.71 -18.95 -5.27
C VAL A 13 -6.63 -18.92 -6.36
N VAL A 14 -6.97 -19.40 -7.56
CA VAL A 14 -6.05 -19.37 -8.72
C VAL A 14 -5.73 -17.93 -9.11
N LEU A 15 -6.72 -17.05 -9.10
CA LEU A 15 -6.53 -15.62 -9.36
C LEU A 15 -5.60 -14.97 -8.33
N PHE A 16 -5.78 -15.28 -7.05
CA PHE A 16 -4.87 -14.83 -5.99
C PHE A 16 -3.44 -15.29 -6.21
N ALA A 17 -3.26 -16.58 -6.49
CA ALA A 17 -1.91 -17.12 -6.74
C ALA A 17 -1.25 -16.39 -7.91
N GLY A 18 -1.98 -16.15 -9.00
CA GLY A 18 -1.49 -15.38 -10.14
C GLY A 18 -1.09 -13.95 -9.77
N MET A 19 -1.93 -13.27 -8.97
CA MET A 19 -1.64 -11.89 -8.54
C MET A 19 -0.43 -11.80 -7.60
N PHE A 20 -0.22 -12.77 -6.72
CA PHE A 20 1.00 -12.81 -5.91
C PHE A 20 2.25 -12.99 -6.77
N VAL A 21 2.20 -13.80 -7.82
CA VAL A 21 3.34 -13.97 -8.76
C VAL A 21 3.63 -12.66 -9.49
N VAL A 22 2.61 -11.98 -10.02
CA VAL A 22 2.75 -10.68 -10.69
C VAL A 22 3.27 -9.61 -9.72
N GLY A 23 2.71 -9.55 -8.52
CA GLY A 23 3.16 -8.63 -7.47
C GLY A 23 4.62 -8.87 -7.10
N ALA A 24 5.02 -10.12 -6.87
CA ALA A 24 6.41 -10.48 -6.60
C ALA A 24 7.34 -10.07 -7.75
N ALA A 25 6.94 -10.30 -9.00
CA ALA A 25 7.73 -9.87 -10.15
C ALA A 25 7.93 -8.36 -10.19
N MET A 26 6.90 -7.54 -9.87
CA MET A 26 7.02 -6.09 -9.80
C MET A 26 7.99 -5.64 -8.70
N PHE A 27 8.04 -6.35 -7.57
CA PHE A 27 8.98 -6.06 -6.48
C PHE A 27 10.41 -6.47 -6.84
N TYR A 28 10.61 -7.70 -7.33
CA TYR A 28 11.94 -8.19 -7.70
C TYR A 28 12.57 -7.43 -8.87
N THR A 29 11.78 -6.92 -9.81
CA THR A 29 12.27 -6.08 -10.91
C THR A 29 12.57 -4.64 -10.47
N GLY A 30 12.22 -4.25 -9.25
CA GLY A 30 12.38 -2.88 -8.76
C GLY A 30 11.44 -1.87 -9.44
N LEU A 31 10.48 -2.33 -10.22
CA LEU A 31 9.55 -1.47 -10.96
C LEU A 31 8.74 -0.58 -10.01
N ALA A 32 8.25 -1.15 -8.91
CA ALA A 32 7.48 -0.40 -7.90
C ALA A 32 8.33 0.70 -7.26
N GLN A 33 9.61 0.43 -6.94
CA GLN A 33 10.55 1.43 -6.42
C GLN A 33 10.85 2.52 -7.45
N LYS A 34 11.04 2.13 -8.71
CA LYS A 34 11.29 3.09 -9.80
C LYS A 34 10.11 4.04 -10.01
N ILE A 35 8.87 3.53 -9.96
CA ILE A 35 7.66 4.34 -10.01
C ILE A 35 7.62 5.29 -8.81
N GLY A 36 7.84 4.79 -7.59
CA GLY A 36 7.87 5.58 -6.37
C GLY A 36 8.87 6.73 -6.46
N ASN A 37 10.12 6.44 -6.80
CA ASN A 37 11.17 7.45 -6.95
C ASN A 37 10.84 8.49 -8.02
N THR A 38 10.27 8.07 -9.15
CA THR A 38 9.90 8.98 -10.23
C THR A 38 8.86 9.99 -9.78
N VAL A 39 7.79 9.51 -9.12
CA VAL A 39 6.71 10.41 -8.68
C VAL A 39 7.18 11.37 -7.60
N VAL A 40 8.00 10.90 -6.67
CA VAL A 40 8.56 11.78 -5.64
C VAL A 40 9.47 12.85 -6.25
N HIS A 41 10.24 12.52 -7.26
CA HIS A 41 11.05 13.50 -7.98
C HIS A 41 10.19 14.60 -8.64
N PHE A 42 9.00 14.26 -9.09
CA PHE A 42 8.05 15.23 -9.66
C PHE A 42 7.33 16.08 -8.62
N CYS A 43 7.07 15.52 -7.42
CA CYS A 43 6.35 16.22 -6.36
C CYS A 43 7.19 17.30 -5.64
N GLY A 44 8.53 17.29 -5.77
CA GLY A 44 9.41 18.24 -5.10
C GLY A 44 9.66 17.92 -3.62
N THR A 45 10.40 18.80 -2.92
CA THR A 45 10.92 18.56 -1.55
C THR A 45 10.04 19.09 -0.42
N GLY A 46 8.85 19.60 -0.72
CA GLY A 46 7.92 20.08 0.31
C GLY A 46 7.25 18.94 1.08
N GLU A 47 7.18 19.04 2.42
CA GLU A 47 6.57 17.99 3.29
C GLU A 47 5.18 17.54 2.82
N ASN A 48 4.30 18.49 2.52
CA ASN A 48 2.94 18.19 2.06
C ASN A 48 2.91 17.59 0.64
N SER A 49 3.80 18.05 -0.22
CA SER A 49 3.89 17.56 -1.61
C SER A 49 4.45 16.15 -1.66
N LEU A 50 5.45 15.85 -0.82
CA LEU A 50 5.99 14.50 -0.66
C LEU A 50 4.94 13.55 -0.08
N MET A 51 4.19 13.99 0.94
CA MET A 51 3.11 13.20 1.52
C MET A 51 2.04 12.87 0.47
N PHE A 52 1.60 13.86 -0.31
CA PHE A 52 0.66 13.63 -1.40
C PHE A 52 1.20 12.64 -2.43
N GLY A 53 2.44 12.85 -2.88
CA GLY A 53 3.09 11.98 -3.87
C GLY A 53 3.21 10.53 -3.40
N LEU A 54 3.68 10.32 -2.17
CA LEU A 54 3.80 8.99 -1.57
C LEU A 54 2.44 8.33 -1.38
N MET A 55 1.44 9.06 -0.91
CA MET A 55 0.08 8.55 -0.75
C MET A 55 -0.55 8.20 -2.10
N PHE A 56 -0.39 9.05 -3.10
CA PHE A 56 -0.93 8.81 -4.44
C PHE A 56 -0.31 7.54 -5.07
N VAL A 57 1.02 7.42 -5.01
CA VAL A 57 1.73 6.24 -5.53
C VAL A 57 1.37 4.99 -4.72
N GLY A 58 1.34 5.09 -3.40
CA GLY A 58 0.96 3.99 -2.52
C GLY A 58 -0.44 3.48 -2.85
N ALA A 59 -1.42 4.37 -3.01
CA ALA A 59 -2.78 4.00 -3.38
C ALA A 59 -2.87 3.41 -4.80
N ALA A 60 -2.19 4.01 -5.77
CA ALA A 60 -2.19 3.54 -7.15
C ALA A 60 -1.55 2.16 -7.30
N LEU A 61 -0.40 1.92 -6.68
CA LEU A 61 0.26 0.61 -6.69
C LEU A 61 -0.54 -0.42 -5.90
N SER A 62 -1.09 -0.04 -4.75
CA SER A 62 -1.87 -0.95 -3.90
C SER A 62 -3.21 -1.34 -4.51
N SER A 63 -3.73 -0.59 -5.47
CA SER A 63 -4.94 -0.98 -6.20
C SER A 63 -4.74 -2.25 -7.05
N VAL A 64 -3.50 -2.56 -7.41
CA VAL A 64 -3.13 -3.73 -8.24
C VAL A 64 -2.32 -4.75 -7.44
N LEU A 65 -1.53 -4.28 -6.48
CA LEU A 65 -0.67 -5.11 -5.61
C LEU A 65 -1.29 -5.26 -4.22
N SER A 66 -0.74 -6.17 -3.40
CA SER A 66 -1.17 -6.27 -2.01
C SER A 66 -0.77 -5.01 -1.21
N ASN A 67 -1.63 -4.58 -0.29
CA ASN A 67 -1.42 -3.39 0.55
C ASN A 67 -0.08 -3.47 1.32
N THR A 68 0.16 -4.61 1.97
CA THR A 68 1.38 -4.85 2.76
C THR A 68 2.63 -4.86 1.90
N GLY A 69 2.58 -5.52 0.73
CA GLY A 69 3.70 -5.57 -0.19
C GLY A 69 4.05 -4.18 -0.73
N THR A 70 3.04 -3.40 -1.12
CA THR A 70 3.23 -2.02 -1.59
C THR A 70 3.84 -1.14 -0.51
N ALA A 71 3.32 -1.21 0.73
CA ALA A 71 3.86 -0.46 1.85
C ALA A 71 5.32 -0.85 2.14
N ALA A 72 5.63 -2.14 2.20
CA ALA A 72 6.99 -2.64 2.43
C ALA A 72 7.97 -2.22 1.32
N CYS A 73 7.53 -2.22 0.05
CA CYS A 73 8.36 -1.78 -1.07
C CYS A 73 8.65 -0.28 -1.06
N LEU A 74 7.65 0.54 -0.71
CA LEU A 74 7.79 1.99 -0.68
C LEU A 74 8.45 2.51 0.61
N LEU A 75 8.52 1.68 1.66
CA LEU A 75 9.13 2.04 2.94
C LEU A 75 10.57 2.55 2.79
N PRO A 76 11.52 1.81 2.17
CA PRO A 76 12.89 2.30 2.01
C PRO A 76 12.98 3.56 1.15
N VAL A 77 12.09 3.70 0.16
CA VAL A 77 12.01 4.91 -0.67
C VAL A 77 11.56 6.10 0.20
N ALA A 78 10.50 5.93 0.97
CA ALA A 78 9.98 6.96 1.87
C ALA A 78 11.01 7.39 2.92
N LEU A 79 11.71 6.42 3.56
CA LEU A 79 12.77 6.69 4.53
C LEU A 79 13.94 7.45 3.90
N GLY A 80 14.42 7.03 2.73
CA GLY A 80 15.52 7.71 2.03
C GLY A 80 15.18 9.16 1.70
N ILE A 81 13.93 9.44 1.32
CA ILE A 81 13.48 10.79 1.01
C ILE A 81 13.32 11.62 2.28
N CYS A 82 12.73 11.04 3.34
CA CYS A 82 12.59 11.71 4.62
C CYS A 82 13.96 12.13 5.19
N SER A 83 14.93 11.25 5.12
CA SER A 83 16.33 11.54 5.53
C SER A 83 16.94 12.66 4.69
N ALA A 84 16.83 12.61 3.37
CA ALA A 84 17.37 13.64 2.47
C ALA A 84 16.70 15.01 2.65
N ALA A 85 15.37 15.01 2.90
CA ALA A 85 14.58 16.24 3.09
C ALA A 85 14.57 16.73 4.55
N LYS A 86 15.16 15.99 5.49
CA LYS A 86 15.13 16.25 6.94
C LYS A 86 13.70 16.38 7.48
N ILE A 87 12.81 15.49 7.04
CA ILE A 87 11.40 15.42 7.45
C ILE A 87 11.24 14.22 8.36
N PRO A 88 10.49 14.31 9.48
CA PRO A 88 10.22 13.18 10.35
C PRO A 88 9.54 12.03 9.59
N ALA A 89 10.14 10.84 9.63
CA ALA A 89 9.66 9.67 8.92
C ALA A 89 8.23 9.29 9.33
N SER A 90 7.89 9.41 10.61
CA SER A 90 6.55 9.11 11.15
C SER A 90 5.42 9.86 10.43
N ARG A 91 5.69 11.09 9.98
CA ARG A 91 4.73 11.92 9.26
C ARG A 91 4.50 11.53 7.82
N GLN A 92 5.35 10.69 7.25
CA GLN A 92 5.23 10.20 5.88
C GLN A 92 4.82 8.72 5.83
N LEU A 93 5.32 7.90 6.76
CA LEU A 93 5.06 6.47 6.75
C LEU A 93 3.63 6.12 7.12
N MET A 94 3.05 6.79 8.11
CA MET A 94 1.67 6.52 8.51
C MET A 94 0.65 6.89 7.41
N PRO A 95 0.72 8.10 6.79
CA PRO A 95 -0.09 8.41 5.61
C PRO A 95 0.11 7.42 4.45
N LEU A 96 1.34 6.98 4.19
CA LEU A 96 1.63 5.97 3.17
C LEU A 96 0.91 4.65 3.46
N ALA A 97 0.98 4.15 4.69
CA ALA A 97 0.29 2.91 5.09
C ALA A 97 -1.23 3.03 4.93
N PHE A 98 -1.80 4.16 5.33
CA PHE A 98 -3.22 4.46 5.12
C PHE A 98 -3.59 4.48 3.64
N ALA A 99 -2.80 5.14 2.81
CA ALA A 99 -3.04 5.22 1.37
C ALA A 99 -2.97 3.84 0.70
N CYS A 100 -2.03 2.98 1.11
CA CYS A 100 -1.97 1.60 0.64
C CYS A 100 -3.24 0.83 1.03
N GLY A 101 -3.73 0.98 2.25
CA GLY A 101 -4.99 0.38 2.70
C GLY A 101 -6.19 0.83 1.87
N LEU A 102 -6.33 2.14 1.65
CA LEU A 102 -7.41 2.73 0.87
C LEU A 102 -7.29 2.37 -0.62
N GLY A 103 -6.08 2.36 -1.18
CA GLY A 103 -5.84 1.97 -2.57
C GLY A 103 -6.30 0.54 -2.88
N GLY A 104 -6.15 -0.37 -1.91
CA GLY A 104 -6.56 -1.76 -2.06
C GLY A 104 -8.06 -1.97 -2.28
N ILE A 105 -8.90 -1.03 -1.87
CA ILE A 105 -10.35 -1.12 -2.09
C ILE A 105 -10.80 -0.63 -3.48
N ILE A 106 -9.90 -0.07 -4.29
CA ILE A 106 -10.25 0.47 -5.62
C ILE A 106 -10.56 -0.64 -6.61
N THR A 107 -9.88 -1.78 -6.52
CA THR A 107 -10.11 -2.89 -7.43
C THR A 107 -10.50 -4.17 -6.68
N MET A 108 -11.07 -5.11 -7.41
CA MET A 108 -11.41 -6.41 -6.85
C MET A 108 -10.19 -7.16 -6.28
N VAL A 109 -9.01 -6.92 -6.83
CA VAL A 109 -7.79 -7.69 -6.54
C VAL A 109 -6.87 -7.02 -5.53
N GLY A 110 -7.02 -5.72 -5.31
CA GLY A 110 -6.16 -4.96 -4.41
C GLY A 110 -6.19 -5.45 -2.96
N THR A 111 -7.31 -6.04 -2.52
CA THR A 111 -7.42 -6.60 -1.16
C THR A 111 -8.21 -7.91 -1.14
N PRO A 112 -7.77 -8.91 -0.34
CA PRO A 112 -8.43 -10.21 -0.21
C PRO A 112 -9.93 -10.16 0.10
N PRO A 113 -10.44 -9.29 0.99
CA PRO A 113 -11.86 -9.23 1.29
C PRO A 113 -12.76 -8.99 0.06
N ASN A 114 -12.32 -8.18 -0.90
CA ASN A 114 -13.11 -7.90 -2.12
C ASN A 114 -13.33 -9.17 -2.94
N ILE A 115 -12.29 -9.98 -3.09
CA ILE A 115 -12.37 -11.24 -3.83
C ILE A 115 -13.20 -12.26 -3.09
N ILE A 116 -13.06 -12.33 -1.76
CA ILE A 116 -13.84 -13.26 -0.92
C ILE A 116 -15.34 -12.90 -1.00
N ALA A 117 -15.68 -11.60 -0.94
CA ALA A 117 -17.04 -11.13 -1.08
C ALA A 117 -17.64 -11.54 -2.44
N ASN A 118 -16.90 -11.34 -3.53
CA ASN A 118 -17.33 -11.72 -4.87
C ASN A 118 -17.51 -13.24 -5.01
N GLY A 119 -16.57 -14.02 -4.45
CA GLY A 119 -16.68 -15.48 -4.41
C GLY A 119 -17.88 -15.99 -3.58
N ALA A 120 -18.23 -15.30 -2.50
CA ALA A 120 -19.41 -15.62 -1.70
C ALA A 120 -20.73 -15.38 -2.46
N LEU A 121 -20.79 -14.30 -3.26
CA LEU A 121 -21.94 -14.04 -4.15
C LEU A 121 -22.08 -15.13 -5.21
N GLU A 122 -20.98 -15.58 -5.77
CA GLU A 122 -20.96 -16.69 -6.73
C GLU A 122 -21.48 -17.99 -6.10
N ALA A 123 -21.02 -18.31 -4.90
CA ALA A 123 -21.44 -19.49 -4.16
C ALA A 123 -22.93 -19.44 -3.75
N ALA A 124 -23.47 -18.24 -3.52
CA ALA A 124 -24.89 -18.01 -3.24
C ALA A 124 -25.79 -18.08 -4.49
N GLY A 125 -25.23 -18.28 -5.68
CA GLY A 125 -25.99 -18.33 -6.94
C GLY A 125 -26.53 -16.98 -7.41
N ILE A 126 -26.00 -15.88 -6.90
CA ILE A 126 -26.37 -14.53 -7.33
C ILE A 126 -25.71 -14.27 -8.69
N ALA A 127 -26.53 -13.97 -9.70
CA ALA A 127 -26.06 -13.81 -11.08
C ALA A 127 -25.23 -12.55 -11.29
N ASP A 128 -25.50 -11.50 -10.53
CA ASP A 128 -24.79 -10.24 -10.62
C ASP A 128 -23.52 -10.29 -9.75
N LYS A 129 -22.40 -10.57 -10.39
CA LYS A 129 -21.06 -10.53 -9.78
C LYS A 129 -20.48 -9.15 -9.96
N PHE A 130 -19.68 -8.72 -8.99
CA PHE A 130 -18.90 -7.48 -9.15
C PHE A 130 -17.85 -7.65 -10.25
N GLY A 131 -17.81 -6.71 -11.17
CA GLY A 131 -16.75 -6.57 -12.14
C GLY A 131 -15.45 -6.09 -11.49
N PHE A 132 -14.33 -6.23 -12.20
CA PHE A 132 -13.00 -5.90 -11.70
C PHE A 132 -12.88 -4.46 -11.17
N PHE A 133 -13.52 -3.50 -11.85
CA PHE A 133 -13.47 -2.07 -11.53
C PHE A 133 -14.75 -1.55 -10.86
N GLU A 134 -15.72 -2.38 -10.53
CA GLU A 134 -16.95 -1.89 -9.88
C GLU A 134 -16.68 -1.33 -8.48
N PHE A 135 -15.71 -1.90 -7.79
CA PHE A 135 -15.24 -1.36 -6.52
C PHE A 135 -14.65 0.06 -6.64
N ALA A 136 -14.19 0.46 -7.82
CA ALA A 136 -13.61 1.78 -8.05
C ALA A 136 -14.62 2.92 -7.85
N TRP A 137 -15.91 2.68 -8.10
CA TRP A 137 -16.96 3.69 -7.90
C TRP A 137 -17.02 4.22 -6.46
N ILE A 138 -16.76 3.34 -5.49
CA ILE A 138 -16.71 3.71 -4.08
C ILE A 138 -15.25 3.89 -3.63
N GLY A 139 -14.34 3.05 -4.11
CA GLY A 139 -12.95 3.04 -3.72
C GLY A 139 -12.22 4.34 -4.08
N ILE A 140 -12.42 4.90 -5.26
CA ILE A 140 -11.76 6.16 -5.68
C ILE A 140 -12.23 7.34 -4.81
N PRO A 141 -13.53 7.62 -4.64
CA PRO A 141 -13.96 8.71 -3.77
C PRO A 141 -13.46 8.58 -2.33
N VAL A 142 -13.49 7.37 -1.77
CA VAL A 142 -13.00 7.10 -0.41
C VAL A 142 -11.50 7.32 -0.32
N THR A 143 -10.72 6.86 -1.30
CA THR A 143 -9.27 7.07 -1.34
C THR A 143 -8.92 8.55 -1.46
N VAL A 144 -9.59 9.28 -2.34
CA VAL A 144 -9.41 10.74 -2.48
C VAL A 144 -9.76 11.47 -1.18
N ALA A 145 -10.90 11.15 -0.57
CA ALA A 145 -11.29 11.72 0.71
C ALA A 145 -10.27 11.40 1.82
N GLY A 146 -9.74 10.18 1.86
CA GLY A 146 -8.71 9.77 2.80
C GLY A 146 -7.39 10.49 2.61
N ILE A 147 -6.95 10.71 1.37
CA ILE A 147 -5.75 11.50 1.05
C ILE A 147 -5.94 12.95 1.52
N ILE A 148 -7.08 13.56 1.18
CA ILE A 148 -7.41 14.93 1.61
C ILE A 148 -7.44 15.01 3.15
N TYR A 149 -8.10 14.07 3.80
CA TYR A 149 -8.16 13.99 5.26
C TYR A 149 -6.76 13.96 5.88
N MET A 150 -5.88 13.08 5.40
CA MET A 150 -4.52 12.95 5.92
C MET A 150 -3.67 14.19 5.64
N MET A 151 -3.86 14.86 4.51
CA MET A 151 -3.14 16.11 4.21
C MET A 151 -3.53 17.25 5.16
N PHE A 152 -4.83 17.35 5.53
CA PHE A 152 -5.30 18.43 6.39
C PHE A 152 -5.16 18.08 7.88
N LEU A 153 -5.61 16.89 8.30
CA LEU A 153 -5.65 16.49 9.71
C LEU A 153 -4.42 15.68 10.13
N GLY A 154 -3.82 14.91 9.24
CA GLY A 154 -2.65 14.09 9.56
C GLY A 154 -1.50 14.91 10.14
N LYS A 155 -1.27 16.09 9.60
CA LYS A 155 -0.25 17.02 10.10
C LYS A 155 -0.44 17.45 11.55
N TYR A 156 -1.69 17.53 12.01
CA TYR A 156 -2.02 17.93 13.39
C TYR A 156 -2.11 16.74 14.35
N LEU A 157 -2.51 15.58 13.86
CA LEU A 157 -2.68 14.37 14.68
C LEU A 157 -1.38 13.59 14.87
N LEU A 158 -0.47 13.64 13.87
CA LEU A 158 0.78 12.86 13.92
C LEU A 158 1.82 13.56 14.79
N PRO A 159 2.34 12.90 15.83
CA PRO A 159 3.41 13.44 16.65
C PRO A 159 4.67 13.65 15.79
N LYS A 160 5.43 14.68 16.13
CA LYS A 160 6.79 14.86 15.62
C LYS A 160 7.70 13.90 16.38
N ALA A 161 7.65 12.61 16.08
CA ALA A 161 8.69 11.71 16.53
C ALA A 161 9.95 12.07 15.73
N GLU A 162 10.90 12.70 16.37
CA GLU A 162 12.22 12.97 15.82
C GLU A 162 12.93 11.63 15.56
N LEU A 163 13.88 11.63 14.63
CA LEU A 163 14.67 10.47 14.19
C LEU A 163 15.59 9.87 15.29
N ASP A 164 15.28 10.09 16.56
CA ASP A 164 16.05 9.55 17.69
C ASP A 164 16.04 8.01 17.71
N ALA A 165 15.03 7.38 17.11
CA ALA A 165 14.97 5.93 17.00
C ALA A 165 16.06 5.33 16.08
N ASP A 166 16.52 6.07 15.07
CA ASP A 166 17.58 5.59 14.20
C ASP A 166 18.95 5.69 14.91
N GLN A 167 19.13 6.68 15.77
CA GLN A 167 20.34 6.81 16.60
C GLN A 167 20.37 5.79 17.73
N GLU A 168 19.23 5.43 18.30
CA GLU A 168 19.16 4.34 19.30
C GLU A 168 19.47 2.98 18.68
N ILE A 169 18.97 2.71 17.45
CA ILE A 169 19.27 1.46 16.74
C ILE A 169 20.75 1.39 16.33
N GLU A 170 21.34 2.48 15.84
CA GLU A 170 22.77 2.53 15.54
C GLU A 170 23.63 2.33 16.80
N GLN A 171 23.26 2.93 17.92
CA GLN A 171 23.95 2.74 19.19
C GLN A 171 23.80 1.32 19.75
N GLU A 172 22.63 0.69 19.61
CA GLU A 172 22.44 -0.72 20.01
C GLU A 172 23.22 -1.68 19.11
N VAL A 173 23.33 -1.39 17.80
CA VAL A 173 24.14 -2.22 16.88
C VAL A 173 25.63 -2.07 17.19
N GLU A 174 26.13 -0.86 17.43
CA GLU A 174 27.53 -0.63 17.83
C GLU A 174 27.85 -1.23 19.20
N ALA A 175 26.90 -1.20 20.15
CA ALA A 175 27.10 -1.79 21.48
C ALA A 175 27.11 -3.33 21.47
N ASN A 176 26.49 -3.97 20.48
CA ASN A 176 26.49 -5.42 20.32
C ASN A 176 27.67 -5.97 19.49
N GLU A 177 28.47 -5.10 18.84
CA GLU A 177 29.66 -5.47 18.07
C GLU A 177 30.97 -5.35 18.90
N THR A 178 30.91 -4.85 20.13
CA THR A 178 32.03 -4.72 21.06
C THR A 178 31.94 -5.78 22.18
#